data_b13a25b1bd3d4a96c79eab9e4419af3b
#
_entry.id   b13a25b1bd3d4a96c79eab9e4419af3b
#
_cell.length_a   1.000
_cell.length_b   1.000
_cell.length_c   1.000
_cell.angle_alpha   90.00
_cell.angle_beta   90.00
_cell.angle_gamma   90.00
#
_symmetry.space_group_name_H-M   'P 1'
#
loop_
_entity.id
_entity.type
_entity.pdbx_description
1 polymer ?
#
loop_
_entity_poly.entity_id
_entity_poly.type
_entity_poly.pdbx_seq_one_letter_code
_entity_poly.pdbx_strand_id
1 'polypeptide(L)'
;MNTEITKKVMERFYSALDAIIAKGDLKGVNTFCTRYDIDRRNFIAQRKDLDRGWFQVSWLYPMVKEFGVSAEWLLTGSGRMFKKQNKENGRMGIDQTTPEIQD
;
A
#
# COMPACT_ATOMS: atom_id res chain seq x y z
N MET A 1 -17.26 13.82 -6.01
CA MET A 1 -16.79 12.96 -7.12
C MET A 1 -15.29 13.07 -7.26
N ASN A 2 -14.62 11.94 -7.41
CA ASN A 2 -13.17 11.91 -7.52
C ASN A 2 -12.73 11.96 -8.98
N THR A 3 -11.54 12.53 -9.23
CA THR A 3 -10.98 12.58 -10.57
C THR A 3 -10.57 11.18 -11.02
N GLU A 4 -10.35 11.02 -12.32
CA GLU A 4 -9.86 9.75 -12.86
C GLU A 4 -8.51 9.37 -12.26
N ILE A 5 -7.63 10.36 -12.07
CA ILE A 5 -6.32 10.09 -11.47
C ILE A 5 -6.48 9.54 -10.06
N THR A 6 -7.33 10.18 -9.25
CA THR A 6 -7.57 9.73 -7.89
C THR A 6 -8.13 8.30 -7.87
N LYS A 7 -9.10 8.02 -8.76
CA LYS A 7 -9.67 6.68 -8.84
C LYS A 7 -8.63 5.63 -9.22
N LYS A 8 -7.72 5.97 -10.12
CA LYS A 8 -6.65 5.03 -10.51
C LYS A 8 -5.72 4.73 -9.33
N VAL A 9 -5.41 5.74 -8.52
CA VAL A 9 -4.60 5.52 -7.32
C VAL A 9 -5.34 4.57 -6.37
N MET A 10 -6.64 4.78 -6.19
CA MET A 10 -7.45 3.91 -5.31
C MET A 10 -7.47 2.48 -5.83
N GLU A 11 -7.66 2.30 -7.14
CA GLU A 11 -7.68 0.96 -7.73
C GLU A 11 -6.36 0.24 -7.48
N ARG A 12 -5.25 0.95 -7.68
CA ARG A 12 -3.93 0.35 -7.43
C ARG A 12 -3.75 0.02 -5.95
N PHE A 13 -4.23 0.90 -5.08
CA PHE A 13 -4.17 0.64 -3.63
C PHE A 13 -4.87 -0.66 -3.27
N TYR A 14 -6.11 -0.84 -3.72
CA TYR A 14 -6.86 -2.06 -3.40
C TYR A 14 -6.27 -3.30 -4.07
N SER A 15 -5.72 -3.15 -5.29
CA SER A 15 -5.02 -4.24 -5.94
C SER A 15 -3.79 -4.68 -5.16
N ALA A 16 -3.03 -3.72 -4.66
CA ALA A 16 -1.86 -4.03 -3.84
C ALA A 16 -2.26 -4.71 -2.54
N LEU A 17 -3.35 -4.24 -1.92
CA LEU A 17 -3.85 -4.87 -0.70
C LEU A 17 -4.20 -6.33 -0.95
N ASP A 18 -4.92 -6.60 -2.06
CA ASP A 18 -5.27 -7.98 -2.41
C ASP A 18 -4.01 -8.83 -2.60
N ALA A 19 -2.98 -8.28 -3.25
CA ALA A 19 -1.74 -9.02 -3.47
C ALA A 19 -1.00 -9.30 -2.16
N ILE A 20 -1.00 -8.34 -1.24
CA ILE A 20 -0.36 -8.50 0.07
C ILE A 20 -1.06 -9.61 0.86
N ILE A 21 -2.39 -9.62 0.82
CA ILE A 21 -3.17 -10.67 1.50
C ILE A 21 -2.91 -12.02 0.84
N ALA A 22 -2.89 -12.06 -0.50
CA ALA A 22 -2.70 -13.30 -1.23
C ALA A 22 -1.34 -13.95 -0.93
N LYS A 23 -0.30 -13.14 -0.73
CA LYS A 23 1.01 -13.71 -0.43
C LYS A 23 1.26 -13.92 1.07
N GLY A 24 0.24 -13.67 1.90
CA GLY A 24 0.29 -14.04 3.31
C GLY A 24 0.91 -13.03 4.25
N ASP A 25 1.28 -11.84 3.77
CA ASP A 25 1.87 -10.82 4.63
C ASP A 25 0.84 -10.14 5.52
N LEU A 26 -0.43 -10.33 5.22
CA LEU A 26 -1.53 -9.73 5.95
C LEU A 26 -2.70 -10.70 5.91
N LYS A 27 -3.36 -10.92 7.04
CA LYS A 27 -4.45 -11.89 7.11
C LYS A 27 -5.67 -11.51 6.28
N GLY A 28 -6.01 -10.23 6.26
CA GLY A 28 -7.19 -9.79 5.55
C GLY A 28 -7.48 -8.34 5.80
N VAL A 29 -8.61 -7.88 5.26
CA VAL A 29 -9.03 -6.48 5.34
C VAL A 29 -9.25 -6.06 6.80
N ASN A 30 -9.87 -6.92 7.62
CA ASN A 30 -10.10 -6.59 9.03
C ASN A 30 -8.80 -6.29 9.75
N THR A 31 -7.78 -7.10 9.51
CA THR A 31 -6.48 -6.92 10.15
C THR A 31 -5.86 -5.59 9.74
N PHE A 32 -5.95 -5.27 8.46
CA PHE A 32 -5.43 -3.99 7.96
C PHE A 32 -6.12 -2.81 8.63
N CYS A 33 -7.45 -2.84 8.63
CA CYS A 33 -8.23 -1.73 9.20
C CYS A 33 -7.99 -1.58 10.70
N THR A 34 -7.92 -2.70 11.43
CA THR A 34 -7.67 -2.66 12.86
C THR A 34 -6.28 -2.10 13.16
N ARG A 35 -5.29 -2.56 12.41
CA ARG A 35 -3.89 -2.15 12.65
C ARG A 35 -3.69 -0.65 12.44
N TYR A 36 -4.39 -0.08 11.46
CA TYR A 36 -4.18 1.33 11.09
C TYR A 36 -5.33 2.24 11.47
N ASP A 37 -6.20 1.75 12.35
CA ASP A 37 -7.32 2.54 12.91
C ASP A 37 -8.21 3.11 11.80
N ILE A 38 -8.63 2.25 10.89
CA ILE A 38 -9.47 2.61 9.76
C ILE A 38 -10.87 2.04 9.99
N ASP A 39 -11.91 2.84 9.73
CA ASP A 39 -13.28 2.35 9.80
C ASP A 39 -13.50 1.35 8.68
N ARG A 40 -13.72 0.09 9.05
CA ARG A 40 -13.84 -1.01 8.08
C ARG A 40 -15.01 -0.82 7.12
N ARG A 41 -16.12 -0.33 7.64
CA ARG A 41 -17.31 -0.13 6.81
C ARG A 41 -17.04 0.89 5.71
N ASN A 42 -16.42 2.02 6.08
CA ASN A 42 -16.08 3.06 5.12
C ASN A 42 -15.02 2.58 4.13
N PHE A 43 -14.07 1.78 4.60
CA PHE A 43 -13.02 1.22 3.76
C PHE A 43 -13.60 0.34 2.65
N ILE A 44 -14.53 -0.53 3.02
CA ILE A 44 -15.19 -1.43 2.07
C ILE A 44 -16.10 -0.65 1.13
N ALA A 45 -16.84 0.33 1.65
CA ALA A 45 -17.74 1.14 0.83
C ALA A 45 -16.95 1.94 -0.21
N GLN A 46 -15.78 2.47 0.17
CA GLN A 46 -14.92 3.21 -0.75
C GLN A 46 -14.49 2.32 -1.93
N ARG A 47 -14.17 1.06 -1.64
CA ARG A 47 -13.74 0.13 -2.69
C ARG A 47 -14.87 -0.13 -3.68
N LYS A 48 -16.10 -0.25 -3.18
CA LYS A 48 -17.25 -0.52 -4.02
C LYS A 48 -17.67 0.67 -4.88
N ASP A 49 -17.38 1.86 -4.39
CA ASP A 49 -17.77 3.09 -5.11
C ASP A 49 -16.62 4.09 -4.97
N LEU A 50 -15.78 4.18 -5.99
CA LEU A 50 -14.59 5.01 -5.95
C LEU A 50 -14.88 6.51 -5.91
N ASP A 51 -16.13 6.92 -6.11
CA ASP A 51 -16.49 8.33 -5.99
C ASP A 51 -16.79 8.76 -4.56
N ARG A 52 -16.82 7.82 -3.63
CA ARG A 52 -16.99 8.16 -2.22
C ARG A 52 -15.78 8.91 -1.69
N GLY A 53 -16.00 9.67 -0.63
CA GLY A 53 -14.98 10.51 -0.04
C GLY A 53 -14.32 9.97 1.21
N TRP A 54 -14.33 8.66 1.42
CA TRP A 54 -13.74 8.04 2.62
C TRP A 54 -12.24 7.84 2.54
N PHE A 55 -11.69 7.81 1.31
CA PHE A 55 -10.30 7.48 1.10
C PHE A 55 -9.38 8.52 1.74
N GLN A 56 -8.36 8.04 2.47
CA GLN A 56 -7.40 8.90 3.15
C GLN A 56 -6.01 8.63 2.60
N VAL A 57 -5.24 9.69 2.40
CA VAL A 57 -3.84 9.56 1.98
C VAL A 57 -3.05 8.67 2.96
N SER A 58 -3.39 8.75 4.24
CA SER A 58 -2.72 7.96 5.27
C SER A 58 -2.87 6.45 5.06
N TRP A 59 -3.87 6.01 4.28
CA TRP A 59 -4.02 4.58 3.95
C TRP A 59 -2.87 4.12 3.06
N LEU A 60 -2.30 5.02 2.26
CA LEU A 60 -1.21 4.71 1.35
C LEU A 60 0.11 4.50 2.08
N TYR A 61 0.27 5.15 3.22
CA TYR A 61 1.53 5.15 3.94
C TYR A 61 2.02 3.74 4.31
N PRO A 62 1.21 2.91 4.97
CA PRO A 62 1.69 1.57 5.32
C PRO A 62 1.97 0.69 4.10
N MET A 63 1.28 0.93 3.00
CA MET A 63 1.54 0.16 1.78
C MET A 63 2.99 0.32 1.35
N VAL A 64 3.48 1.55 1.37
CA VAL A 64 4.85 1.84 0.97
C VAL A 64 5.83 1.52 2.09
N LYS A 65 5.51 1.92 3.31
CA LYS A 65 6.43 1.80 4.45
C LYS A 65 6.56 0.36 4.95
N GLU A 66 5.44 -0.34 5.08
CA GLU A 66 5.43 -1.65 5.73
C GLU A 66 5.42 -2.82 4.76
N PHE A 67 4.74 -2.66 3.63
CA PHE A 67 4.51 -3.80 2.73
C PHE A 67 5.34 -3.75 1.45
N GLY A 68 6.18 -2.73 1.29
CA GLY A 68 7.10 -2.67 0.16
C GLY A 68 6.47 -2.33 -1.18
N VAL A 69 5.28 -1.75 -1.18
CA VAL A 69 4.66 -1.30 -2.43
C VAL A 69 5.45 -0.10 -2.97
N SER A 70 5.68 -0.09 -4.28
CA SER A 70 6.38 1.02 -4.91
C SER A 70 5.50 2.26 -4.90
N ALA A 71 6.02 3.35 -4.33
CA ALA A 71 5.28 4.62 -4.31
C ALA A 71 5.05 5.13 -5.72
N GLU A 72 6.03 4.98 -6.60
CA GLU A 72 5.88 5.41 -7.98
C GLU A 72 4.77 4.65 -8.68
N TRP A 73 4.76 3.32 -8.53
CA TRP A 73 3.70 2.51 -9.13
C TRP A 73 2.34 2.90 -8.56
N LEU A 74 2.27 3.07 -7.25
CA LEU A 74 1.00 3.36 -6.57
C LEU A 74 0.40 4.67 -7.07
N LEU A 75 1.22 5.68 -7.26
CA LEU A 75 0.75 7.02 -7.64
C LEU A 75 0.65 7.22 -9.15
N THR A 76 1.49 6.56 -9.95
CA THR A 76 1.55 6.82 -11.38
C THR A 76 1.25 5.62 -12.26
N GLY A 77 1.34 4.42 -11.70
CA GLY A 77 1.17 3.20 -12.49
C GLY A 77 2.44 2.74 -13.17
N SER A 78 3.54 3.47 -13.06
CA SER A 78 4.80 3.11 -13.71
C SER A 78 5.58 2.10 -12.88
N GLY A 79 6.22 1.18 -13.57
CA GLY A 79 7.06 0.19 -12.91
C GLY A 79 6.28 -0.98 -12.37
N ARG A 80 6.84 -1.64 -11.36
CA ARG A 80 6.21 -2.81 -10.77
C ARG A 80 5.54 -2.46 -9.45
N MET A 81 4.55 -3.27 -9.08
CA MET A 81 3.76 -3.05 -7.87
C MET A 81 4.62 -3.02 -6.61
N PHE A 82 5.56 -3.97 -6.47
CA PHE A 82 6.43 -4.06 -5.31
C PHE A 82 7.84 -3.63 -5.64
N LYS A 83 8.49 -2.95 -4.68
CA LYS A 83 9.87 -2.55 -4.84
C LYS A 83 10.76 -3.78 -4.99
N LYS A 84 11.85 -3.62 -5.75
CA LYS A 84 12.82 -4.68 -5.88
C LYS A 84 13.46 -4.94 -4.54
N GLN A 85 13.46 -6.20 -4.09
CA GLN A 85 14.06 -6.57 -2.82
C GLN A 85 15.55 -6.75 -2.95
N ASN A 86 16.31 -6.08 -2.07
CA ASN A 86 17.73 -6.31 -1.91
C ASN A 86 17.92 -7.24 -0.75
N LYS A 87 18.35 -8.36 -1.01
CA LYS A 87 18.58 -9.29 0.09
C LYS A 87 19.92 -9.10 0.70
N GLU A 88 19.73 -8.91 0.51
CA GLU A 88 20.71 -8.98 0.81
C GLU A 88 21.26 -8.96 1.21
N ASN A 89 20.97 -8.67 1.28
CA ASN A 89 21.47 -8.60 1.55
C ASN A 89 21.75 -8.45 2.01
N GLY A 90 21.49 -8.30 2.35
CA GLY A 90 21.76 -8.27 2.75
C GLY A 90 21.87 -7.77 3.25
N ARG A 91 21.97 -7.80 3.52
CA ARG A 91 22.12 -7.50 3.95
C ARG A 91 22.26 -6.85 4.29
N MET A 92 22.38 -6.75 4.45
CA MET A 92 22.59 -6.36 4.71
C MET A 92 22.72 -5.70 5.00
N GLY A 93 22.80 -5.41 5.33
CA GLY A 93 23.05 -5.05 5.55
C GLY A 93 22.92 -4.13 5.70
N ILE A 94 23.11 -4.06 5.90
CA ILE A 94 23.21 -3.47 6.00
C ILE A 94 22.93 -2.58 6.11
N ASP A 95 22.92 -2.38 6.31
CA ASP A 95 22.84 -1.89 6.35
C ASP A 95 22.51 -1.11 6.45
N GLN A 96 22.48 -1.04 6.65
CA GLN A 96 22.33 -0.71 6.71
C GLN A 96 22.01 0.08 6.73
N THR A 97 22.20 0.26 6.85
CA THR A 97 22.03 0.72 6.83
C THR A 97 21.59 1.46 6.72
N THR A 98 21.45 1.75 6.83
CA THR A 98 21.09 2.14 6.68
C THR A 98 20.55 2.80 6.58
N PRO A 99 20.53 3.06 6.75
CA PRO A 99 19.96 3.44 6.60
C PRO A 99 19.46 4.10 6.48
N GLU A 100 19.28 4.24 6.57
CA GLU A 100 19.02 4.43 6.33
C GLU A 100 18.64 4.84 5.85
N ILE A 101 18.51 5.04 6.04
CA ILE A 101 18.17 5.05 5.51
C ILE A 101 17.75 5.12 4.96
N GLN A 102 17.47 5.15 4.99
CA GLN A 102 17.11 4.91 4.56
C GLN A 102 16.46 5.12 4.25
N ASP A 103 16.09 5.43 4.35
CA ASP A 103 15.61 5.32 4.19
C ASP A 103 15.47 5.40 3.88
#